data_cfd096b2d0637c4c9033eda1447371c8
#
_entry.id   cfd096b2d0637c4c9033eda1447371c8
#
_cell.length_a   1.000
_cell.length_b   1.000
_cell.length_c   1.000
_cell.angle_alpha   90.00
_cell.angle_beta   90.00
_cell.angle_gamma   90.00
#
_symmetry.space_group_name_H-M   'P 1'
#
loop_
_entity.id
_entity.type
_entity.pdbx_description
1 polymer ?
#
loop_
_entity_poly.entity_id
_entity_poly.type
_entity_poly.pdbx_seq_one_letter_code
_entity_poly.pdbx_strand_id
1 'polypeptide(L)'
;MNANKLRNNALIFSVLRQVIVILFFSSVVGLLMNQARSKKLPWMADWSPEARLASESGESLVISLEDARELCSDKEAIFLDARSPEDYSQGHIRCAQNIPWQGFETYMDRIWGVIQEDTFIVTYCDGEHCSLSEDLARELVSMGYEKAKVLLNGWTRWREAGLPIEGARNVFYDRQTVS
;
A
#
# COMPACT_ATOMS: atom_id res chain seq x y z
N MET A 1 6.57 -14.09 -62.69
CA MET A 1 6.54 -14.25 -61.18
C MET A 1 7.89 -13.75 -60.68
N ASN A 2 7.89 -12.71 -59.81
CA ASN A 2 9.07 -11.84 -59.57
C ASN A 2 10.09 -12.53 -58.64
N ALA A 3 11.27 -12.94 -59.15
CA ALA A 3 12.35 -13.60 -58.40
C ALA A 3 12.78 -12.82 -57.12
N ASN A 4 12.68 -11.49 -57.15
CA ASN A 4 12.98 -10.62 -56.03
C ASN A 4 11.96 -10.81 -54.89
N LYS A 5 10.69 -11.09 -55.17
CA LYS A 5 9.64 -11.33 -54.17
C LYS A 5 9.86 -12.67 -53.44
N LEU A 6 10.30 -13.70 -54.18
CA LEU A 6 10.63 -15.01 -53.60
C LEU A 6 11.85 -14.94 -52.69
N ARG A 7 12.89 -14.19 -53.10
CA ARG A 7 14.10 -13.98 -52.30
C ARG A 7 13.83 -13.20 -51.03
N ASN A 8 13.00 -12.16 -51.08
CA ASN A 8 12.60 -11.39 -49.89
C ASN A 8 11.78 -12.23 -48.92
N ASN A 9 10.86 -13.06 -49.41
CA ASN A 9 10.10 -13.97 -48.55
C ASN A 9 11.00 -15.00 -47.83
N ALA A 10 11.99 -15.58 -48.54
CA ALA A 10 12.94 -16.51 -47.95
C ALA A 10 13.80 -15.85 -46.85
N LEU A 11 14.22 -14.61 -47.05
CA LEU A 11 14.95 -13.83 -46.03
C LEU A 11 14.07 -13.54 -44.83
N ILE A 12 12.83 -13.13 -45.03
CA ILE A 12 11.87 -12.89 -43.94
C ILE A 12 11.64 -14.16 -43.12
N PHE A 13 11.42 -15.31 -43.77
CA PHE A 13 11.27 -16.58 -43.07
C PHE A 13 12.52 -17.00 -42.28
N SER A 14 13.70 -16.74 -42.84
CA SER A 14 14.96 -17.02 -42.13
C SER A 14 15.12 -16.15 -40.88
N VAL A 15 14.86 -14.85 -41.00
CA VAL A 15 14.91 -13.92 -39.87
C VAL A 15 13.87 -14.28 -38.78
N LEU A 16 12.61 -14.54 -39.20
CA LEU A 16 11.56 -14.98 -38.27
C LEU A 16 11.95 -16.24 -37.51
N ARG A 17 12.50 -17.24 -38.20
CA ARG A 17 12.97 -18.47 -37.54
C ARG A 17 14.07 -18.19 -36.52
N GLN A 18 15.03 -17.31 -36.84
CA GLN A 18 16.10 -16.93 -35.91
C GLN A 18 15.53 -16.22 -34.67
N VAL A 19 14.59 -15.27 -34.83
CA VAL A 19 13.93 -14.58 -33.75
C VAL A 19 13.18 -15.57 -32.84
N ILE A 20 12.43 -16.51 -33.44
CA ILE A 20 11.69 -17.52 -32.66
C ILE A 20 12.66 -18.40 -31.84
N VAL A 21 13.77 -18.83 -32.44
CA VAL A 21 14.80 -19.64 -31.77
C VAL A 21 15.40 -18.86 -30.58
N ILE A 22 15.76 -17.58 -30.79
CA ILE A 22 16.33 -16.75 -29.74
C ILE A 22 15.32 -16.57 -28.60
N LEU A 23 14.05 -16.25 -28.88
CA LEU A 23 13.01 -16.10 -27.88
C LEU A 23 12.79 -17.41 -27.11
N PHE A 24 12.78 -18.54 -27.79
CA PHE A 24 12.62 -19.84 -27.13
C PHE A 24 13.78 -20.13 -26.16
N PHE A 25 15.03 -19.98 -26.60
CA PHE A 25 16.18 -20.19 -25.73
C PHE A 25 16.23 -19.22 -24.57
N SER A 26 15.93 -17.92 -24.80
CA SER A 26 15.87 -16.92 -23.74
C SER A 26 14.81 -17.26 -22.69
N SER A 27 13.65 -17.72 -23.13
CA SER A 27 12.57 -18.15 -22.22
C SER A 27 12.98 -19.38 -21.39
N VAL A 28 13.61 -20.38 -22.02
CA VAL A 28 14.08 -21.58 -21.31
C VAL A 28 15.14 -21.21 -20.27
N VAL A 29 16.11 -20.37 -20.64
CA VAL A 29 17.14 -19.88 -19.71
C VAL A 29 16.50 -19.12 -18.55
N GLY A 30 15.54 -18.21 -18.82
CA GLY A 30 14.83 -17.45 -17.82
C GLY A 30 14.07 -18.35 -16.82
N LEU A 31 13.41 -19.40 -17.33
CA LEU A 31 12.71 -20.39 -16.50
C LEU A 31 13.66 -21.19 -15.62
N LEU A 32 14.77 -21.66 -16.18
CA LEU A 32 15.78 -22.41 -15.43
C LEU A 32 16.42 -21.54 -14.32
N MET A 33 16.73 -20.29 -14.63
CA MET A 33 17.25 -19.34 -13.66
C MET A 33 16.25 -19.04 -12.55
N ASN A 34 14.96 -18.91 -12.89
CA ASN A 34 13.91 -18.74 -11.89
C ASN A 34 13.76 -19.97 -10.97
N GLN A 35 13.91 -21.17 -11.52
CA GLN A 35 13.89 -22.40 -10.70
C GLN A 35 15.08 -22.55 -9.77
N ALA A 36 16.24 -22.02 -10.15
CA ALA A 36 17.47 -22.05 -9.35
C ALA A 36 17.49 -20.99 -8.23
N ARG A 37 16.57 -20.04 -8.23
CA ARG A 37 16.49 -19.00 -7.20
C ARG A 37 15.88 -19.53 -5.92
N SER A 38 16.43 -19.13 -4.77
CA SER A 38 15.87 -19.43 -3.44
C SER A 38 14.48 -18.81 -3.23
N LYS A 39 14.25 -17.59 -3.77
CA LYS A 39 12.92 -16.96 -3.87
C LYS A 39 12.54 -16.94 -5.36
N LYS A 40 11.62 -17.82 -5.74
CA LYS A 40 11.09 -17.89 -7.12
C LYS A 40 10.21 -16.69 -7.42
N LEU A 41 10.38 -16.11 -8.61
CA LEU A 41 9.46 -15.08 -9.08
C LEU A 41 8.12 -15.74 -9.46
N PRO A 42 6.98 -15.21 -9.00
CA PRO A 42 5.69 -15.73 -9.41
C PRO A 42 5.43 -15.46 -10.89
N TRP A 43 4.70 -16.36 -11.55
CA TRP A 43 4.34 -16.22 -12.96
C TRP A 43 3.42 -15.05 -13.25
N MET A 44 2.57 -14.72 -12.27
CA MET A 44 1.79 -13.50 -12.24
C MET A 44 2.17 -12.75 -10.99
N ALA A 45 2.58 -11.50 -11.14
CA ALA A 45 2.80 -10.62 -10.00
C ALA A 45 1.45 -10.37 -9.33
N ASP A 46 1.38 -10.61 -8.04
CA ASP A 46 0.27 -10.15 -7.23
C ASP A 46 0.49 -8.67 -6.95
N TRP A 47 -0.32 -7.84 -7.60
CA TRP A 47 -0.30 -6.39 -7.45
C TRP A 47 -1.28 -5.91 -6.37
N SER A 48 -1.84 -6.83 -5.57
CA SER A 48 -2.68 -6.43 -4.45
C SER A 48 -1.92 -5.52 -3.49
N PRO A 49 -2.62 -4.60 -2.81
CA PRO A 49 -2.00 -3.77 -1.78
C PRO A 49 -1.33 -4.61 -0.70
N GLU A 50 -1.91 -5.75 -0.35
CA GLU A 50 -1.40 -6.70 0.63
C GLU A 50 -0.05 -7.28 0.22
N ALA A 51 0.10 -7.66 -1.07
CA ALA A 51 1.36 -8.20 -1.59
C ALA A 51 2.46 -7.12 -1.69
N ARG A 52 2.08 -5.88 -2.01
CA ARG A 52 3.01 -4.74 -2.06
C ARG A 52 3.49 -4.31 -0.67
N LEU A 53 2.64 -4.51 0.34
CA LEU A 53 2.86 -4.12 1.73
C LEU A 53 3.26 -5.31 2.60
N ALA A 54 3.82 -6.36 2.03
CA ALA A 54 4.45 -7.42 2.80
C ALA A 54 5.80 -6.95 3.36
N SER A 55 6.04 -7.22 4.64
CA SER A 55 7.31 -6.99 5.30
C SER A 55 8.40 -7.93 4.76
N GLU A 56 9.66 -7.72 5.11
CA GLU A 56 10.76 -8.64 4.76
C GLU A 56 10.53 -10.06 5.31
N SER A 57 9.83 -10.19 6.42
CA SER A 57 9.39 -11.47 6.99
C SER A 57 8.27 -12.15 6.20
N GLY A 58 7.65 -11.45 5.25
CA GLY A 58 6.50 -11.91 4.46
C GLY A 58 5.14 -11.69 5.14
N GLU A 59 5.11 -11.03 6.29
CA GLU A 59 3.87 -10.63 6.96
C GLU A 59 3.28 -9.39 6.30
N SER A 60 1.96 -9.36 6.09
CA SER A 60 1.28 -8.19 5.53
C SER A 60 1.25 -7.04 6.54
N LEU A 61 1.60 -5.84 6.06
CA LEU A 61 1.44 -4.61 6.84
C LEU A 61 -0.02 -4.11 6.82
N VAL A 62 -0.91 -4.71 6.04
CA VAL A 62 -2.31 -4.29 5.96
C VAL A 62 -3.09 -4.81 7.16
N ILE A 63 -3.91 -3.94 7.75
CA ILE A 63 -4.88 -4.29 8.79
C ILE A 63 -6.30 -4.16 8.26
N SER A 64 -7.20 -5.03 8.72
CA SER A 64 -8.63 -4.93 8.41
C SER A 64 -9.29 -3.74 9.12
N LEU A 65 -10.42 -3.27 8.59
CA LEU A 65 -11.19 -2.21 9.27
C LEU A 65 -11.74 -2.69 10.62
N GLU A 66 -12.09 -3.96 10.73
CA GLU A 66 -12.63 -4.54 11.96
C GLU A 66 -11.58 -4.59 13.06
N ASP A 67 -10.40 -5.14 12.76
CA ASP A 67 -9.29 -5.20 13.72
C ASP A 67 -8.84 -3.78 14.14
N ALA A 68 -8.77 -2.86 13.17
CA ALA A 68 -8.44 -1.47 13.46
C ALA A 68 -9.47 -0.81 14.39
N ARG A 69 -10.78 -1.09 14.20
CA ARG A 69 -11.85 -0.61 15.06
C ARG A 69 -11.69 -1.13 16.49
N GLU A 70 -11.39 -2.41 16.66
CA GLU A 70 -11.17 -3.02 17.97
C GLU A 70 -9.99 -2.37 18.67
N LEU A 71 -8.83 -2.29 18.01
CA LEU A 71 -7.62 -1.66 18.56
C LEU A 71 -7.84 -0.19 18.96
N CYS A 72 -8.64 0.57 18.19
CA CYS A 72 -8.99 1.95 18.55
C CYS A 72 -9.90 2.02 19.77
N SER A 73 -10.90 1.15 19.85
CA SER A 73 -11.87 1.10 20.95
C SER A 73 -11.20 0.72 22.28
N ASP A 74 -10.31 -0.24 22.24
CA ASP A 74 -9.63 -0.79 23.41
C ASP A 74 -8.37 0.02 23.79
N LYS A 75 -8.01 1.00 22.95
CA LYS A 75 -6.81 1.85 23.12
C LYS A 75 -5.50 1.04 23.12
N GLU A 76 -5.46 -0.05 22.37
CA GLU A 76 -4.32 -0.94 22.26
C GLU A 76 -3.36 -0.56 21.12
N ALA A 77 -3.75 0.42 20.30
CA ALA A 77 -2.92 0.94 19.22
C ALA A 77 -2.88 2.46 19.19
N ILE A 78 -1.79 3.00 18.67
CA ILE A 78 -1.66 4.41 18.33
C ILE A 78 -2.05 4.57 16.85
N PHE A 79 -3.03 5.44 16.57
CA PHE A 79 -3.45 5.75 15.22
C PHE A 79 -2.75 7.00 14.72
N LEU A 80 -2.19 6.95 13.53
CA LEU A 80 -1.46 8.03 12.89
C LEU A 80 -2.10 8.41 11.56
N ASP A 81 -2.60 9.64 11.48
CA ASP A 81 -3.12 10.23 10.26
C ASP A 81 -1.97 10.83 9.44
N ALA A 82 -1.67 10.23 8.31
CA ALA A 82 -0.59 10.67 7.42
C ALA A 82 -0.97 11.83 6.49
N ARG A 83 -2.23 12.29 6.53
CA ARG A 83 -2.72 13.42 5.73
C ARG A 83 -2.19 14.76 6.25
N SER A 84 -2.47 15.81 5.48
CA SER A 84 -2.12 17.17 5.87
C SER A 84 -2.80 17.58 7.19
N PRO A 85 -2.23 18.55 7.95
CA PRO A 85 -2.89 19.11 9.14
C PRO A 85 -4.25 19.72 8.83
N GLU A 86 -4.41 20.27 7.62
CA GLU A 86 -5.65 20.85 7.13
C GLU A 86 -6.75 19.78 7.00
N ASP A 87 -6.44 18.64 6.36
CA ASP A 87 -7.37 17.52 6.21
C ASP A 87 -7.71 16.90 7.55
N TYR A 88 -6.71 16.71 8.41
CA TYR A 88 -6.91 16.22 9.77
C TYR A 88 -7.86 17.11 10.57
N SER A 89 -7.71 18.42 10.48
CA SER A 89 -8.56 19.40 11.19
C SER A 89 -10.01 19.41 10.72
N GLN A 90 -10.24 19.05 9.45
CA GLN A 90 -11.58 18.93 8.87
C GLN A 90 -12.31 17.67 9.39
N GLY A 91 -11.57 16.64 9.75
CA GLY A 91 -12.11 15.41 10.33
C GLY A 91 -11.10 14.29 10.30
N HIS A 92 -11.04 13.53 11.40
CA HIS A 92 -10.11 12.41 11.57
C HIS A 92 -10.71 11.31 12.45
N ILE A 93 -10.10 10.14 12.47
CA ILE A 93 -10.44 9.04 13.37
C ILE A 93 -10.20 9.49 14.81
N ARG A 94 -11.19 9.35 15.68
CA ARG A 94 -11.17 9.89 17.06
C ARG A 94 -9.93 9.55 17.88
N CYS A 95 -9.37 8.36 17.71
CA CYS A 95 -8.19 7.91 18.43
C CYS A 95 -6.87 8.29 17.74
N ALA A 96 -6.89 9.08 16.64
CA ALA A 96 -5.73 9.36 15.85
C ALA A 96 -4.99 10.64 16.25
N GLN A 97 -3.68 10.63 16.02
CA GLN A 97 -2.80 11.79 16.05
C GLN A 97 -2.35 12.11 14.62
N ASN A 98 -2.16 13.39 14.31
CA ASN A 98 -1.69 13.79 13.00
C ASN A 98 -0.17 13.74 12.92
N ILE A 99 0.33 12.90 12.03
CA ILE A 99 1.73 12.81 11.64
C ILE A 99 1.79 12.87 10.12
N PRO A 100 1.73 14.07 9.54
CA PRO A 100 1.79 14.24 8.09
C PRO A 100 3.06 13.61 7.53
N TRP A 101 2.92 12.80 6.50
CA TRP A 101 4.08 12.24 5.81
C TRP A 101 5.01 13.34 5.27
N GLN A 102 4.41 14.42 4.76
CA GLN A 102 5.16 15.60 4.36
C GLN A 102 5.65 16.36 5.59
N GLY A 103 6.94 16.28 5.86
CA GLY A 103 7.56 16.86 7.05
C GLY A 103 7.58 15.92 8.27
N PHE A 104 7.42 14.64 8.03
CA PHE A 104 7.43 13.56 9.01
C PHE A 104 8.47 13.74 10.12
N GLU A 105 9.72 14.06 9.78
CA GLU A 105 10.81 14.24 10.75
C GLU A 105 10.47 15.27 11.84
N THR A 106 9.81 16.36 11.47
CA THR A 106 9.43 17.41 12.42
C THR A 106 8.32 16.98 13.38
N TYR A 107 7.46 16.07 12.93
CA TYR A 107 6.33 15.59 13.73
C TYR A 107 6.71 14.39 14.59
N MET A 108 7.67 13.60 14.17
CA MET A 108 8.14 12.43 14.92
C MET A 108 8.71 12.77 16.28
N ASP A 109 9.35 13.92 16.44
CA ASP A 109 9.86 14.39 17.75
C ASP A 109 8.77 14.46 18.83
N ARG A 110 7.51 14.61 18.43
CA ARG A 110 6.37 14.69 19.36
C ARG A 110 5.93 13.34 19.92
N ILE A 111 6.17 12.27 19.17
CA ILE A 111 5.78 10.91 19.54
C ILE A 111 7.00 10.07 19.96
N TRP A 112 8.22 10.54 19.66
CA TRP A 112 9.45 9.90 20.06
C TRP A 112 9.58 9.88 21.59
N GLY A 113 9.64 8.70 22.16
CA GLY A 113 9.67 8.52 23.61
C GLY A 113 8.29 8.23 24.25
N VAL A 114 7.20 8.37 23.49
CA VAL A 114 5.86 7.93 23.90
C VAL A 114 5.55 6.55 23.32
N ILE A 115 6.06 6.26 22.13
CA ILE A 115 5.87 4.99 21.43
C ILE A 115 7.00 4.03 21.84
N GLN A 116 6.62 2.88 22.38
CA GLN A 116 7.55 1.77 22.64
C GLN A 116 7.68 0.89 21.41
N GLU A 117 8.80 0.17 21.25
CA GLU A 117 9.06 -0.67 20.07
C GLU A 117 8.00 -1.74 19.83
N ASP A 118 7.35 -2.21 20.89
CA ASP A 118 6.29 -3.22 20.83
C ASP A 118 4.86 -2.67 20.69
N THR A 119 4.72 -1.34 20.55
CA THR A 119 3.42 -0.67 20.39
C THR A 119 2.81 -1.00 19.03
N PHE A 120 1.52 -1.35 19.01
CA PHE A 120 0.75 -1.38 17.78
C PHE A 120 0.54 0.02 17.24
N ILE A 121 0.88 0.22 15.98
CA ILE A 121 0.69 1.50 15.28
C ILE A 121 -0.16 1.25 14.04
N VAL A 122 -1.21 2.02 13.86
CA VAL A 122 -2.06 1.98 12.66
C VAL A 122 -1.94 3.29 11.93
N THR A 123 -1.34 3.27 10.75
CA THR A 123 -1.27 4.45 9.89
C THR A 123 -2.45 4.45 8.91
N TYR A 124 -2.96 5.61 8.57
CA TYR A 124 -4.01 5.75 7.56
C TYR A 124 -3.90 7.06 6.79
N CYS A 125 -4.51 7.08 5.62
CA CYS A 125 -4.74 8.27 4.82
C CYS A 125 -6.11 8.17 4.11
N ASP A 126 -6.34 8.98 3.10
CA ASP A 126 -7.59 9.03 2.34
C ASP A 126 -7.37 8.68 0.87
N GLY A 127 -8.30 7.91 0.30
CA GLY A 127 -8.27 7.49 -1.11
C GLY A 127 -7.53 6.18 -1.37
N GLU A 128 -7.99 5.46 -2.40
CA GLU A 128 -7.48 4.12 -2.77
C GLU A 128 -6.03 4.14 -3.28
N HIS A 129 -5.57 5.29 -3.76
CA HIS A 129 -4.22 5.46 -4.33
C HIS A 129 -3.30 6.31 -3.45
N CYS A 130 -3.68 6.53 -2.18
CA CYS A 130 -2.88 7.31 -1.25
C CYS A 130 -1.72 6.47 -0.69
N SER A 131 -0.50 6.80 -1.05
CA SER A 131 0.70 6.12 -0.54
C SER A 131 1.20 6.67 0.81
N LEU A 132 0.67 7.80 1.29
CA LEU A 132 1.21 8.50 2.47
C LEU A 132 1.27 7.61 3.71
N SER A 133 0.20 6.84 3.97
CA SER A 133 0.15 5.92 5.11
C SER A 133 1.03 4.69 4.91
N GLU A 134 1.19 4.24 3.66
CA GLU A 134 2.09 3.14 3.32
C GLU A 134 3.56 3.54 3.55
N ASP A 135 3.93 4.74 3.09
CA ASP A 135 5.28 5.28 3.24
C ASP A 135 5.59 5.52 4.72
N LEU A 136 4.63 6.08 5.48
CA LEU A 136 4.76 6.27 6.93
C LEU A 136 4.95 4.94 7.67
N ALA A 137 4.15 3.92 7.35
CA ALA A 137 4.27 2.62 7.99
C ALA A 137 5.63 1.96 7.70
N ARG A 138 6.10 2.03 6.46
CA ARG A 138 7.42 1.49 6.09
C ARG A 138 8.56 2.19 6.81
N GLU A 139 8.48 3.50 6.96
CA GLU A 139 9.47 4.26 7.70
C GLU A 139 9.47 3.84 9.17
N LEU A 140 8.31 3.71 9.79
CA LEU A 140 8.18 3.23 11.17
C LEU A 140 8.77 1.82 11.34
N VAL A 141 8.51 0.90 10.42
CA VAL A 141 9.11 -0.45 10.43
C VAL A 141 10.63 -0.36 10.30
N SER A 142 11.17 0.51 9.44
CA SER A 142 12.62 0.72 9.28
C SER A 142 13.28 1.25 10.55
N MET A 143 12.52 1.95 11.40
CA MET A 143 12.94 2.47 12.70
C MET A 143 12.81 1.46 13.84
N GLY A 144 12.32 0.23 13.57
CA GLY A 144 12.17 -0.83 14.56
C GLY A 144 10.75 -1.03 15.11
N TYR A 145 9.75 -0.25 14.66
CA TYR A 145 8.36 -0.43 15.06
C TYR A 145 7.69 -1.52 14.21
N GLU A 146 8.04 -2.77 14.46
CA GLU A 146 7.62 -3.93 13.64
C GLU A 146 6.11 -4.14 13.60
N LYS A 147 5.37 -3.63 14.60
CA LYS A 147 3.90 -3.74 14.70
C LYS A 147 3.17 -2.59 13.99
N ALA A 148 3.86 -1.82 13.14
CA ALA A 148 3.20 -0.81 12.33
C ALA A 148 2.40 -1.48 11.21
N LYS A 149 1.12 -1.08 11.09
CA LYS A 149 0.16 -1.58 10.09
C LYS A 149 -0.47 -0.42 9.34
N VAL A 150 -1.04 -0.70 8.18
CA VAL A 150 -1.69 0.27 7.31
C VAL A 150 -3.18 -0.04 7.19
N LEU A 151 -4.02 0.89 7.52
CA LEU A 151 -5.44 0.86 7.19
C LEU A 151 -5.65 1.53 5.83
N LEU A 152 -5.74 0.71 4.77
CA LEU A 152 -5.90 1.18 3.40
C LEU A 152 -7.21 1.95 3.22
N ASN A 153 -7.14 3.11 2.54
CA ASN A 153 -8.27 4.02 2.36
C ASN A 153 -9.01 4.30 3.70
N GLY A 154 -8.20 4.44 4.77
CA GLY A 154 -8.69 4.34 6.14
C GLY A 154 -9.72 5.39 6.50
N TRP A 155 -9.50 6.65 6.15
CA TRP A 155 -10.44 7.72 6.45
C TRP A 155 -11.80 7.52 5.80
N THR A 156 -11.83 7.25 4.50
CA THR A 156 -13.09 7.01 3.76
C THR A 156 -13.83 5.80 4.31
N ARG A 157 -13.15 4.65 4.46
CA ARG A 157 -13.76 3.42 4.98
C ARG A 157 -14.28 3.57 6.41
N TRP A 158 -13.55 4.25 7.28
CA TRP A 158 -13.93 4.52 8.66
C TRP A 158 -15.19 5.36 8.75
N ARG A 159 -15.25 6.42 7.95
CA ARG A 159 -16.40 7.32 7.88
C ARG A 159 -17.64 6.64 7.29
N GLU A 160 -17.47 5.88 6.21
CA GLU A 160 -18.57 5.12 5.57
C GLU A 160 -19.16 4.06 6.48
N ALA A 161 -18.35 3.47 7.35
CA ALA A 161 -18.79 2.53 8.38
C ALA A 161 -19.48 3.22 9.57
N GLY A 162 -19.58 4.56 9.59
CA GLY A 162 -20.19 5.32 10.68
C GLY A 162 -19.43 5.25 12.01
N LEU A 163 -18.12 4.98 11.97
CA LEU A 163 -17.27 4.84 13.14
C LEU A 163 -16.93 6.21 13.75
N PRO A 164 -16.50 6.27 15.05
CA PRO A 164 -16.28 7.54 15.73
C PRO A 164 -15.20 8.41 15.10
N ILE A 165 -15.55 9.67 14.83
CA ILE A 165 -14.66 10.68 14.25
C ILE A 165 -14.62 11.94 15.14
N GLU A 166 -13.56 12.74 14.98
CA GLU A 166 -13.39 14.07 15.59
C GLU A 166 -13.03 15.10 14.52
N GLY A 167 -13.15 16.40 14.82
CA GLY A 167 -12.80 17.51 13.94
C GLY A 167 -13.86 17.87 12.89
N ALA A 168 -14.66 16.94 12.41
CA ALA A 168 -15.73 17.24 11.49
C ALA A 168 -16.82 18.07 12.19
N ARG A 169 -17.01 19.34 11.79
CA ARG A 169 -18.27 20.02 12.10
C ARG A 169 -19.38 19.14 11.57
N ASN A 170 -20.33 18.77 12.42
CA ASN A 170 -21.46 17.89 12.11
C ASN A 170 -22.25 18.41 10.89
N VAL A 171 -21.83 18.04 9.68
CA VAL A 171 -22.58 18.31 8.45
C VAL A 171 -23.64 17.20 8.21
N PHE A 172 -23.69 16.19 9.07
CA PHE A 172 -24.58 15.03 8.89
C PHE A 172 -25.89 15.06 9.69
N TYR A 173 -26.30 16.18 10.28
CA TYR A 173 -27.54 16.22 11.06
C TYR A 173 -28.60 17.19 10.52
N ASP A 174 -28.69 17.40 9.20
CA ASP A 174 -29.79 18.20 8.64
C ASP A 174 -30.42 17.59 7.39
N ARG A 175 -30.74 16.30 7.46
CA ARG A 175 -31.56 15.67 6.40
C ARG A 175 -32.88 15.06 6.92
N GLN A 176 -33.28 15.38 8.15
CA GLN A 176 -34.57 14.91 8.72
C GLN A 176 -35.51 16.01 9.24
N THR A 177 -35.31 17.26 8.85
CA THR A 177 -36.26 18.34 9.20
C THR A 177 -36.67 19.13 7.96
N VAL A 178 -37.19 18.47 6.93
CA VAL A 178 -38.07 19.08 5.94
C VAL A 178 -39.18 18.08 5.62
N SER A 179 -40.23 18.17 6.36
CA SER A 179 -41.57 17.69 5.97
C SER A 179 -42.57 18.82 6.12
#